data_3846756a8759691086931a78d95cf174
#
_entry.id   3846756a8759691086931a78d95cf174
#
_cell.length_a   1.000
_cell.length_b   1.000
_cell.length_c   1.000
_cell.angle_alpha   90.00
_cell.angle_beta   90.00
_cell.angle_gamma   90.00
#
_symmetry.space_group_name_H-M   'P 1'
#
loop_
_entity.id
_entity.type
_entity.pdbx_description
1 polymer ?
#
loop_
_entity_poly.entity_id
_entity_poly.type
_entity_poly.pdbx_seq_one_letter_code
_entity_poly.pdbx_strand_id
1 'polypeptide(L)'
;ETVALHKYVYRRGKRVGFYSGYTLANRLGLSTQVPIKEEITSNYAPAQVREISIKNQKYLIRRPAVTITEENAYVLQLLDCLKDIDKSAEEDMKKCGKILTNYANEHRITREQVDKLLAYYPLKIYKAIYETGVKYVSA
;
A
#
# COMPACT_ATOMS: atom_id res chain seq x y z
N GLU A 1 6.78 -7.70 -14.20
CA GLU A 1 5.43 -8.16 -13.86
C GLU A 1 4.88 -9.09 -14.93
N THR A 2 4.38 -10.25 -14.57
CA THR A 2 3.83 -11.20 -15.53
C THR A 2 2.39 -10.85 -15.88
N VAL A 3 1.92 -11.33 -17.05
CA VAL A 3 0.53 -11.16 -17.46
C VAL A 3 -0.41 -11.79 -16.42
N ALA A 4 -0.05 -12.96 -15.88
CA ALA A 4 -0.85 -13.64 -14.86
C ALA A 4 -0.95 -12.83 -13.57
N LEU A 5 0.13 -12.15 -13.18
CA LEU A 5 0.15 -11.30 -11.99
C LEU A 5 -0.60 -10.00 -12.23
N HIS A 6 -0.48 -9.47 -13.45
CA HIS A 6 -1.11 -8.21 -13.82
C HIS A 6 -2.61 -8.18 -13.53
N LYS A 7 -3.29 -9.31 -13.68
CA LYS A 7 -4.74 -9.40 -13.44
C LYS A 7 -5.15 -9.07 -12.00
N TYR A 8 -4.23 -9.17 -11.04
CA TYR A 8 -4.52 -8.79 -9.66
C TYR A 8 -4.45 -7.29 -9.44
N VAL A 9 -3.79 -6.56 -10.34
CA VAL A 9 -3.61 -5.11 -10.24
C VAL A 9 -4.55 -4.35 -11.17
N TYR A 10 -4.75 -4.88 -12.39
CA TYR A 10 -5.62 -4.26 -13.40
C TYR A 10 -6.57 -5.27 -13.99
N ARG A 11 -7.82 -4.85 -14.19
CA ARG A 11 -8.81 -5.61 -14.94
C ARG A 11 -9.58 -4.66 -15.84
N ARG A 12 -9.63 -4.97 -17.13
CA ARG A 12 -10.33 -4.17 -18.14
C ARG A 12 -9.87 -2.71 -18.10
N GLY A 13 -8.57 -2.50 -17.89
CA GLY A 13 -7.97 -1.19 -17.81
C GLY A 13 -8.22 -0.45 -16.50
N LYS A 14 -8.91 -1.04 -15.54
CA LYS A 14 -9.21 -0.40 -14.25
C LYS A 14 -8.33 -0.95 -13.15
N ARG A 15 -7.96 -0.09 -12.21
CA ARG A 15 -7.15 -0.47 -11.07
C ARG A 15 -7.98 -1.31 -10.10
N VAL A 16 -7.48 -2.51 -9.78
CA VAL A 16 -8.13 -3.43 -8.85
C VAL A 16 -7.19 -3.93 -7.76
N GLY A 17 -5.95 -3.49 -7.78
CA GLY A 17 -4.95 -3.89 -6.79
C GLY A 17 -3.75 -2.96 -6.80
N PHE A 18 -2.83 -3.21 -5.85
CA PHE A 18 -1.58 -2.47 -5.74
C PHE A 18 -0.55 -3.28 -4.96
N TYR A 19 0.73 -2.95 -5.15
CA TYR A 19 1.78 -3.55 -4.35
C TYR A 19 1.70 -3.03 -2.93
N SER A 20 1.91 -3.91 -1.96
CA SER A 20 1.76 -3.61 -0.54
C SER A 20 2.88 -4.26 0.29
N GLY A 21 2.82 -4.10 1.61
CA GLY A 21 3.73 -4.73 2.55
C GLY A 21 5.19 -4.43 2.28
N TYR A 22 6.03 -5.45 2.41
CA TYR A 22 7.48 -5.30 2.20
C TYR A 22 7.84 -4.95 0.77
N THR A 23 7.05 -5.39 -0.21
CA THR A 23 7.28 -5.03 -1.61
C THR A 23 7.14 -3.52 -1.80
N LEU A 24 6.09 -2.94 -1.26
CA LEU A 24 5.87 -1.50 -1.33
C LEU A 24 6.97 -0.74 -0.59
N ALA A 25 7.33 -1.18 0.62
CA ALA A 25 8.37 -0.54 1.41
C ALA A 25 9.70 -0.48 0.63
N ASN A 26 10.05 -1.58 -0.03
CA ASN A 26 11.25 -1.62 -0.87
C ASN A 26 11.14 -0.65 -2.05
N ARG A 27 9.99 -0.65 -2.74
CA ARG A 27 9.79 0.21 -3.92
C ARG A 27 9.79 1.70 -3.58
N LEU A 28 9.32 2.06 -2.39
CA LEU A 28 9.28 3.46 -1.95
C LEU A 28 10.60 3.93 -1.33
N GLY A 29 11.53 3.00 -1.05
CA GLY A 29 12.79 3.36 -0.41
C GLY A 29 12.71 3.41 1.11
N LEU A 30 11.66 2.82 1.71
CA LEU A 30 11.54 2.70 3.16
C LEU A 30 12.39 1.56 3.71
N SER A 31 12.73 0.60 2.86
CA SER A 31 13.56 -0.55 3.20
C SER A 31 14.44 -0.92 2.01
N THR A 32 15.65 -1.38 2.30
CA THR A 32 16.58 -1.89 1.27
C THR A 32 16.39 -3.38 1.03
N GLN A 33 15.66 -4.07 1.89
CA GLN A 33 15.43 -5.50 1.77
C GLN A 33 14.50 -5.82 0.61
N VAL A 34 14.91 -6.78 -0.23
CA VAL A 34 14.07 -7.29 -1.30
C VAL A 34 13.27 -8.46 -0.74
N PRO A 35 11.96 -8.41 -0.74
CA PRO A 35 11.15 -9.48 -0.15
C PRO A 35 11.27 -10.78 -0.96
N ILE A 36 11.31 -11.92 -0.25
CA ILE A 36 11.33 -13.24 -0.89
C ILE A 36 9.98 -13.50 -1.61
N LYS A 37 8.90 -13.06 -0.97
CA LYS A 37 7.55 -13.14 -1.55
C LYS A 37 7.07 -11.72 -1.80
N GLU A 38 6.71 -11.42 -3.03
CA GLU A 38 6.12 -10.12 -3.33
C GLU A 38 4.69 -10.07 -2.81
N GLU A 39 4.26 -8.90 -2.36
CA GLU A 39 2.95 -8.72 -1.73
C GLU A 39 2.09 -7.77 -2.56
N ILE A 40 0.87 -8.21 -2.81
CA ILE A 40 -0.14 -7.47 -3.56
C ILE A 40 -1.44 -7.47 -2.77
N THR A 41 -2.09 -6.33 -2.71
CA THR A 41 -3.46 -6.20 -2.19
C THR A 41 -4.38 -6.05 -3.39
N SER A 42 -5.43 -6.87 -3.46
CA SER A 42 -6.30 -6.91 -4.64
C SER A 42 -7.74 -7.26 -4.29
N ASN A 43 -8.66 -6.65 -5.03
CA ASN A 43 -10.09 -7.00 -4.96
C ASN A 43 -10.33 -8.47 -5.32
N TYR A 44 -9.42 -9.06 -6.07
CA TYR A 44 -9.54 -10.43 -6.56
C TYR A 44 -8.77 -11.46 -5.76
N ALA A 45 -8.33 -11.08 -4.55
CA ALA A 45 -7.68 -12.03 -3.65
C ALA A 45 -8.66 -13.16 -3.31
N PRO A 46 -8.22 -14.44 -3.47
CA PRO A 46 -9.13 -15.60 -3.25
C PRO A 46 -9.44 -15.85 -1.78
N ALA A 47 -8.70 -15.22 -0.86
CA ALA A 47 -8.90 -15.33 0.58
C ALA A 47 -8.38 -14.05 1.24
N GLN A 48 -8.53 -13.92 2.58
CA GLN A 48 -7.96 -12.78 3.32
C GLN A 48 -6.48 -12.60 3.01
N VAL A 49 -5.73 -13.72 3.04
CA VAL A 49 -4.34 -13.78 2.60
C VAL A 49 -4.14 -15.13 1.92
N ARG A 50 -3.56 -15.13 0.75
CA ARG A 50 -3.26 -16.38 0.04
C ARG A 50 -1.89 -16.30 -0.62
N GLU A 51 -1.09 -17.35 -0.42
CA GLU A 51 0.15 -17.51 -1.18
C GLU A 51 -0.17 -18.16 -2.51
N ILE A 52 0.36 -17.61 -3.59
CA ILE A 52 0.25 -18.20 -4.93
C ILE A 52 1.62 -18.29 -5.56
N SER A 53 1.77 -19.19 -6.54
CA SER A 53 3.00 -19.33 -7.30
C SER A 53 2.72 -19.06 -8.77
N ILE A 54 3.54 -18.21 -9.39
CA ILE A 54 3.48 -17.94 -10.82
C ILE A 54 4.93 -18.04 -11.33
N LYS A 55 5.19 -18.98 -12.23
CA LYS A 55 6.50 -19.22 -12.83
C LYS A 55 7.62 -19.33 -11.75
N ASN A 56 7.35 -20.14 -10.73
CA ASN A 56 8.27 -20.41 -9.62
C ASN A 56 8.53 -19.20 -8.69
N GLN A 57 7.86 -18.07 -8.89
CA GLN A 57 7.90 -16.95 -7.97
C GLN A 57 6.68 -17.00 -7.07
N LYS A 58 6.90 -16.80 -5.76
CA LYS A 58 5.81 -16.79 -4.76
C LYS A 58 5.35 -15.36 -4.51
N TYR A 59 4.03 -15.24 -4.34
CA TYR A 59 3.37 -13.97 -4.06
C TYR A 59 2.37 -14.15 -2.92
N LEU A 60 2.23 -13.12 -2.09
CA LEU A 60 1.15 -13.03 -1.11
C LEU A 60 0.10 -12.07 -1.66
N ILE A 61 -1.12 -12.57 -1.80
CA ILE A 61 -2.25 -11.76 -2.28
C ILE A 61 -3.20 -11.55 -1.11
N ARG A 62 -3.45 -10.29 -0.77
CA ARG A 62 -4.29 -9.90 0.38
C ARG A 62 -5.54 -9.18 -0.09
N ARG A 63 -6.62 -9.33 0.69
CA ARG A 63 -7.83 -8.53 0.46
C ARG A 63 -7.62 -7.11 0.98
N PRO A 64 -8.18 -6.11 0.29
CA PRO A 64 -8.09 -4.73 0.77
C PRO A 64 -9.06 -4.46 1.93
N ALA A 65 -8.81 -3.37 2.66
CA ALA A 65 -9.71 -2.91 3.72
C ALA A 65 -11.07 -2.49 3.15
N VAL A 66 -11.06 -1.90 1.97
CA VAL A 66 -12.26 -1.56 1.20
C VAL A 66 -12.00 -1.86 -0.27
N THR A 67 -13.05 -1.97 -1.07
CA THR A 67 -12.92 -2.21 -2.52
C THR A 67 -12.06 -1.14 -3.17
N ILE A 68 -11.05 -1.58 -3.89
CA ILE A 68 -10.12 -0.69 -4.61
C ILE A 68 -10.79 -0.18 -5.88
N THR A 69 -10.68 1.13 -6.11
CA THR A 69 -11.17 1.80 -7.31
C THR A 69 -10.05 2.66 -7.90
N GLU A 70 -10.26 3.20 -9.09
CA GLU A 70 -9.32 4.15 -9.69
C GLU A 70 -9.09 5.36 -8.79
N GLU A 71 -10.13 5.80 -8.09
CA GLU A 71 -10.07 7.01 -7.27
C GLU A 71 -9.34 6.80 -5.95
N ASN A 72 -9.45 5.61 -5.34
CA ASN A 72 -8.93 5.38 -4.00
C ASN A 72 -7.65 4.56 -3.94
N ALA A 73 -7.19 4.00 -5.06
CA ALA A 73 -6.08 3.04 -5.06
C ALA A 73 -4.83 3.60 -4.37
N TYR A 74 -4.42 4.81 -4.71
CA TYR A 74 -3.22 5.40 -4.11
C TYR A 74 -3.42 5.77 -2.65
N VAL A 75 -4.63 6.20 -2.28
CA VAL A 75 -4.95 6.51 -0.87
C VAL A 75 -4.88 5.25 -0.03
N LEU A 76 -5.48 4.15 -0.52
CA LEU A 76 -5.42 2.86 0.16
C LEU A 76 -3.98 2.34 0.26
N GLN A 77 -3.19 2.52 -0.79
CA GLN A 77 -1.79 2.10 -0.77
C GLN A 77 -1.00 2.86 0.30
N LEU A 78 -1.22 4.16 0.42
CA LEU A 78 -0.61 4.99 1.47
C LEU A 78 -1.02 4.51 2.86
N LEU A 79 -2.31 4.27 3.06
CA LEU A 79 -2.83 3.84 4.36
C LEU A 79 -2.36 2.43 4.72
N ASP A 80 -2.30 1.52 3.75
CA ASP A 80 -1.74 0.18 3.96
C ASP A 80 -0.28 0.27 4.40
N CYS A 81 0.48 1.15 3.76
CA CYS A 81 1.88 1.38 4.12
C CYS A 81 2.00 1.90 5.55
N LEU A 82 1.21 2.91 5.91
CA LEU A 82 1.23 3.49 7.25
C LEU A 82 0.81 2.49 8.33
N LYS A 83 -0.16 1.65 8.03
CA LYS A 83 -0.66 0.65 8.97
C LYS A 83 0.45 -0.26 9.51
N ASP A 84 1.36 -0.68 8.64
CA ASP A 84 2.42 -1.64 8.97
C ASP A 84 3.83 -1.05 8.92
N ILE A 85 3.95 0.27 8.96
CA ILE A 85 5.24 0.93 8.78
C ILE A 85 6.25 0.56 9.87
N ASP A 86 5.80 0.28 11.08
CA ASP A 86 6.64 -0.16 12.18
C ASP A 86 7.31 -1.50 11.90
N LYS A 87 6.71 -2.33 11.05
CA LYS A 87 7.25 -3.65 10.68
C LYS A 87 8.08 -3.60 9.41
N SER A 88 7.65 -2.82 8.42
CA SER A 88 8.20 -2.90 7.07
C SER A 88 9.30 -1.88 6.78
N ALA A 89 9.36 -0.78 7.54
CA ALA A 89 10.33 0.28 7.29
C ALA A 89 11.61 0.07 8.10
N GLU A 90 12.76 0.34 7.46
CA GLU A 90 14.06 0.34 8.10
C GLU A 90 14.52 1.76 8.46
N GLU A 91 13.95 2.77 7.79
CA GLU A 91 14.26 4.16 8.04
C GLU A 91 13.56 4.68 9.28
N ASP A 92 14.10 5.76 9.89
CA ASP A 92 13.40 6.39 11.00
C ASP A 92 12.07 7.01 10.56
N MET A 93 11.19 7.25 11.51
CA MET A 93 9.83 7.69 11.21
C MET A 93 9.80 9.04 10.46
N LYS A 94 10.70 9.96 10.78
CA LYS A 94 10.72 11.27 10.09
C LYS A 94 11.13 11.14 8.63
N LYS A 95 12.09 10.27 8.33
CA LYS A 95 12.49 9.99 6.95
C LYS A 95 11.35 9.31 6.21
N CYS A 96 10.68 8.35 6.86
CA CYS A 96 9.49 7.74 6.29
C CYS A 96 8.43 8.79 5.97
N GLY A 97 8.24 9.75 6.86
CA GLY A 97 7.28 10.83 6.66
C GLY A 97 7.60 11.68 5.43
N LYS A 98 8.88 11.96 5.18
CA LYS A 98 9.28 12.70 3.97
C LYS A 98 8.96 11.90 2.69
N ILE A 99 9.28 10.62 2.70
CA ILE A 99 9.02 9.74 1.56
C ILE A 99 7.51 9.66 1.29
N LEU A 100 6.71 9.47 2.33
CA LEU A 100 5.27 9.34 2.21
C LEU A 100 4.60 10.66 1.86
N THR A 101 5.14 11.79 2.33
CA THR A 101 4.66 13.11 1.93
C THR A 101 4.89 13.35 0.44
N ASN A 102 6.06 12.95 -0.08
CA ASN A 102 6.33 13.02 -1.51
C ASN A 102 5.37 12.14 -2.30
N TYR A 103 5.10 10.94 -1.80
CA TYR A 103 4.13 10.04 -2.40
C TYR A 103 2.73 10.69 -2.45
N ALA A 104 2.30 11.28 -1.34
CA ALA A 104 1.00 11.94 -1.27
C ALA A 104 0.92 13.12 -2.25
N ASN A 105 2.00 13.90 -2.38
CA ASN A 105 2.06 15.01 -3.34
C ASN A 105 2.01 14.50 -4.78
N GLU A 106 2.77 13.45 -5.09
CA GLU A 106 2.82 12.89 -6.44
C GLU A 106 1.44 12.41 -6.90
N HIS A 107 0.70 11.78 -6.00
CA HIS A 107 -0.63 11.24 -6.31
C HIS A 107 -1.77 12.17 -5.88
N ARG A 108 -1.44 13.38 -5.45
CA ARG A 108 -2.40 14.43 -5.07
C ARG A 108 -3.41 13.96 -4.03
N ILE A 109 -2.93 13.22 -3.04
CA ILE A 109 -3.78 12.69 -1.97
C ILE A 109 -4.13 13.81 -0.99
N THR A 110 -5.40 14.03 -0.76
CA THR A 110 -5.89 15.06 0.16
C THR A 110 -6.25 14.47 1.52
N ARG A 111 -6.27 15.33 2.53
CA ARG A 111 -6.69 14.95 3.86
C ARG A 111 -8.14 14.42 3.87
N GLU A 112 -9.00 15.02 3.08
CA GLU A 112 -10.38 14.57 2.97
C GLU A 112 -10.48 13.13 2.49
N GLN A 113 -9.70 12.77 1.47
CA GLN A 113 -9.66 11.39 0.96
C GLN A 113 -9.17 10.42 2.03
N VAL A 114 -8.15 10.80 2.79
CA VAL A 114 -7.61 9.97 3.88
C VAL A 114 -8.66 9.81 4.97
N ASP A 115 -9.27 10.90 5.42
CA ASP A 115 -10.24 10.88 6.52
C ASP A 115 -11.43 9.97 6.23
N LYS A 116 -11.88 9.92 4.99
CA LYS A 116 -12.99 9.04 4.59
C LYS A 116 -12.69 7.55 4.77
N LEU A 117 -11.42 7.18 4.72
CA LEU A 117 -11.01 5.78 4.73
C LEU A 117 -10.41 5.32 6.06
N LEU A 118 -10.03 6.25 6.93
CA LEU A 118 -9.36 5.89 8.19
C LEU A 118 -10.17 4.95 9.08
N ALA A 119 -11.50 5.04 9.03
CA ALA A 119 -12.38 4.19 9.86
C ALA A 119 -12.24 2.69 9.53
N TYR A 120 -11.73 2.36 8.36
CA TYR A 120 -11.56 0.98 7.93
C TYR A 120 -10.21 0.37 8.34
N TYR A 121 -9.37 1.16 9.03
CA TYR A 121 -8.02 0.76 9.44
C TYR A 121 -7.89 0.66 10.95
N PRO A 122 -6.95 -0.14 11.46
CA PRO A 122 -6.74 -0.24 12.92
C PRO A 122 -6.28 1.08 13.52
N LEU A 123 -6.58 1.28 14.80
CA LEU A 123 -6.24 2.53 15.50
C LEU A 123 -4.75 2.84 15.50
N LYS A 124 -3.89 1.83 15.40
CA LYS A 124 -2.44 2.05 15.33
C LYS A 124 -2.01 2.94 14.17
N ILE A 125 -2.87 3.10 13.14
CA ILE A 125 -2.55 3.96 12.01
C ILE A 125 -2.42 5.43 12.42
N TYR A 126 -3.15 5.87 13.43
CA TYR A 126 -3.06 7.25 13.93
C TYR A 126 -1.69 7.52 14.53
N LYS A 127 -1.11 6.54 15.24
CA LYS A 127 0.25 6.65 15.76
C LYS A 127 1.25 6.77 14.63
N ALA A 128 1.11 5.98 13.58
CA ALA A 128 1.99 6.02 12.41
C ALA A 128 1.91 7.39 11.72
N ILE A 129 0.71 7.92 11.53
CA ILE A 129 0.50 9.24 10.94
C ILE A 129 1.19 10.32 11.78
N TYR A 130 1.02 10.26 13.10
CA TYR A 130 1.61 11.22 14.01
C TYR A 130 3.14 11.13 14.00
N GLU A 131 3.69 9.93 14.13
CA GLU A 131 5.14 9.74 14.25
C GLU A 131 5.89 10.03 12.96
N THR A 132 5.30 9.72 11.82
CA THR A 132 5.92 10.05 10.53
C THR A 132 5.78 11.51 10.18
N GLY A 133 4.72 12.15 10.66
CA GLY A 133 4.43 13.53 10.29
C GLY A 133 4.06 13.68 8.82
N VAL A 134 3.54 12.62 8.20
CA VAL A 134 3.12 12.65 6.79
C VAL A 134 2.11 13.77 6.54
N LYS A 135 2.28 14.50 5.44
CA LYS A 135 1.40 15.60 5.06
C LYS A 135 0.71 15.30 3.75
N TYR A 136 -0.48 15.83 3.61
CA TYR A 136 -1.32 15.63 2.43
C TYR A 136 -1.47 16.93 1.65
N VAL A 137 -1.89 16.80 0.39
CA VAL A 137 -2.14 17.94 -0.46
C VAL A 137 -3.39 18.68 0.06
N SER A 138 -3.34 20.00 0.07
CA SER A 138 -4.51 20.81 0.38
C SER A 138 -5.58 20.59 -0.67
N ALA A 139 -6.81 20.37 -0.23
CA ALA A 139 -7.93 20.16 -1.13
C ALA A 139 -8.24 21.42 -1.98
#